data_067ac919ea3fcd74681d01ab8b02c75c
#
_entry.id   067ac919ea3fcd74681d01ab8b02c75c
#
_cell.length_a   1.000
_cell.length_b   1.000
_cell.length_c   1.000
_cell.angle_alpha   90.00
_cell.angle_beta   90.00
_cell.angle_gamma   90.00
#
_symmetry.space_group_name_H-M   'P 1'
#
loop_
_entity.id
_entity.type
_entity.pdbx_description
1 polymer ?
#
loop_
_entity_poly.entity_id
_entity_poly.type
_entity_poly.pdbx_seq_one_letter_code
_entity_poly.pdbx_strand_id
1 'polypeptide(L)'
;MGIYLYIVRHGEAEPMTKADELRELTEHGKWEAKRTALWLKTQVANFDCVYASPYIRAQQTKDIILSQGIPCAREEVITELTPEGDAKRVTDYVLAKIEEADGKDTNIICVSHMPLVSYCIGELTGYTPIMATAGVAKIKIDLDKWSGLLQTLLAPEQML
;
A
#
# COMPACT_ATOMS: atom_id res chain seq x y z
N MET A 1 -7.42 0.14 -18.93
CA MET A 1 -8.70 -0.05 -18.22
C MET A 1 -8.58 -1.18 -17.24
N GLY A 2 -8.95 -0.93 -16.02
CA GLY A 2 -8.93 -1.98 -15.03
C GLY A 2 -8.89 -1.47 -13.61
N ILE A 3 -8.79 -2.43 -12.71
CA ILE A 3 -8.76 -2.17 -11.28
C ILE A 3 -7.37 -2.56 -10.80
N TYR A 4 -6.67 -1.59 -10.20
CA TYR A 4 -5.32 -1.80 -9.71
C TYR A 4 -5.23 -1.50 -8.22
N LEU A 5 -4.62 -2.41 -7.49
CA LEU A 5 -4.32 -2.25 -6.08
C LEU A 5 -2.80 -2.17 -5.94
N TYR A 6 -2.35 -1.09 -5.30
CA TYR A 6 -0.94 -0.90 -4.97
C TYR A 6 -0.77 -1.16 -3.48
N ILE A 7 0.04 -2.14 -3.13
CA ILE A 7 0.34 -2.44 -1.74
C ILE A 7 1.74 -1.94 -1.45
N VAL A 8 1.87 -1.05 -0.47
CA VAL A 8 3.12 -0.37 -0.12
C VAL A 8 3.49 -0.69 1.33
N ARG A 9 4.72 -1.14 1.55
CA ARG A 9 5.28 -1.22 2.89
C ARG A 9 5.78 0.17 3.29
N HIS A 10 5.57 0.59 4.54
CA HIS A 10 6.09 1.86 5.03
C HIS A 10 7.61 1.97 4.81
N GLY A 11 8.14 3.20 4.79
CA GLY A 11 9.57 3.45 4.67
C GLY A 11 10.36 3.01 5.89
N GLU A 12 11.69 3.06 5.80
CA GLU A 12 12.56 2.72 6.91
C GLU A 12 12.17 3.50 8.17
N ALA A 13 12.06 2.81 9.29
CA ALA A 13 11.63 3.39 10.55
C ALA A 13 12.73 3.33 11.61
N GLU A 14 12.59 4.19 12.62
CA GLU A 14 13.46 4.22 13.79
C GLU A 14 13.55 2.85 14.46
N PRO A 15 14.63 2.58 15.20
CA PRO A 15 14.72 1.34 15.99
C PRO A 15 13.69 1.32 17.11
N MET A 16 13.49 0.14 17.71
CA MET A 16 12.50 -0.11 18.75
C MET A 16 12.89 0.51 20.10
N THR A 17 12.96 1.83 20.15
CA THR A 17 13.30 2.57 21.38
C THR A 17 12.09 3.20 22.06
N LYS A 18 10.93 3.08 21.44
CA LYS A 18 9.63 3.54 21.96
C LYS A 18 8.55 2.55 21.54
N ALA A 19 7.30 2.80 21.93
CA ALA A 19 6.19 1.94 21.54
C ALA A 19 6.16 1.78 20.02
N ASP A 20 5.89 0.58 19.54
CA ASP A 20 5.98 0.25 18.11
C ASP A 20 5.11 1.16 17.25
N GLU A 21 3.89 1.46 17.67
CA GLU A 21 2.95 2.31 16.94
C GLU A 21 3.40 3.76 16.83
N LEU A 22 4.36 4.20 17.66
CA LEU A 22 4.88 5.57 17.69
C LEU A 22 6.19 5.75 16.93
N ARG A 23 6.80 4.68 16.46
CA ARG A 23 8.07 4.79 15.71
C ARG A 23 7.86 5.57 14.43
N GLU A 24 8.76 6.52 14.17
CA GLU A 24 8.68 7.39 12.99
C GLU A 24 9.64 6.93 11.91
N LEU A 25 9.45 7.44 10.70
CA LEU A 25 10.39 7.21 9.62
C LEU A 25 11.73 7.87 9.93
N THR A 26 12.82 7.22 9.51
CA THR A 26 14.13 7.86 9.45
C THR A 26 14.17 8.82 8.26
N GLU A 27 15.23 9.65 8.19
CA GLU A 27 15.42 10.50 7.00
C GLU A 27 15.53 9.64 5.73
N HIS A 28 16.20 8.50 5.81
CA HIS A 28 16.27 7.56 4.69
C HIS A 28 14.89 7.03 4.33
N GLY A 29 14.06 6.70 5.32
CA GLY A 29 12.69 6.24 5.09
C GLY A 29 11.83 7.28 4.39
N LYS A 30 12.03 8.55 4.72
CA LYS A 30 11.33 9.65 4.05
C LYS A 30 11.76 9.76 2.58
N TRP A 31 13.06 9.61 2.33
CA TRP A 31 13.60 9.58 0.97
C TRP A 31 13.01 8.41 0.18
N GLU A 32 12.94 7.23 0.78
CA GLU A 32 12.33 6.06 0.17
C GLU A 32 10.87 6.31 -0.22
N ALA A 33 10.09 6.86 0.70
CA ALA A 33 8.68 7.15 0.46
C ALA A 33 8.48 8.16 -0.68
N LYS A 34 9.34 9.19 -0.74
CA LYS A 34 9.30 10.17 -1.81
C LYS A 34 9.61 9.54 -3.16
N ARG A 35 10.60 8.65 -3.20
CA ARG A 35 10.98 7.96 -4.43
C ARG A 35 9.82 7.09 -4.93
N THR A 36 9.20 6.35 -4.03
CA THR A 36 8.02 5.54 -4.34
C THR A 36 6.88 6.41 -4.86
N ALA A 37 6.66 7.56 -4.25
CA ALA A 37 5.63 8.51 -4.70
C ALA A 37 5.87 8.97 -6.14
N LEU A 38 7.11 9.28 -6.49
CA LEU A 38 7.45 9.71 -7.83
C LEU A 38 7.22 8.59 -8.86
N TRP A 39 7.52 7.36 -8.48
CA TRP A 39 7.21 6.22 -9.34
C TRP A 39 5.69 6.03 -9.49
N LEU A 40 4.93 6.13 -8.40
CA LEU A 40 3.48 6.02 -8.45
C LEU A 40 2.85 7.06 -9.37
N LYS A 41 3.41 8.27 -9.44
CA LYS A 41 2.94 9.31 -10.36
C LYS A 41 3.07 8.89 -11.83
N THR A 42 3.97 7.98 -12.15
CA THR A 42 4.09 7.45 -13.51
C THR A 42 3.05 6.38 -13.80
N GLN A 43 2.40 5.84 -12.78
CA GLN A 43 1.46 4.73 -12.89
C GLN A 43 0.01 5.16 -12.83
N VAL A 44 -0.32 6.17 -12.03
CA VAL A 44 -1.70 6.60 -11.81
C VAL A 44 -1.84 8.09 -11.99
N ALA A 45 -3.01 8.52 -12.50
CA ALA A 45 -3.37 9.93 -12.54
C ALA A 45 -3.94 10.37 -11.19
N ASN A 46 -4.65 9.50 -10.51
CA ASN A 46 -5.25 9.76 -9.20
C ASN A 46 -5.51 8.45 -8.48
N PHE A 47 -5.67 8.52 -7.16
CA PHE A 47 -6.14 7.41 -6.34
C PHE A 47 -7.61 7.62 -6.00
N ASP A 48 -8.40 6.57 -6.14
CA ASP A 48 -9.81 6.59 -5.71
C ASP A 48 -9.89 6.48 -4.20
N CYS A 49 -9.00 5.71 -3.59
CA CYS A 49 -8.90 5.63 -2.14
C CYS A 49 -7.48 5.28 -1.70
N VAL A 50 -7.07 5.84 -0.59
CA VAL A 50 -5.83 5.51 0.11
C VAL A 50 -6.22 4.90 1.45
N TYR A 51 -5.83 3.66 1.68
CA TYR A 51 -5.98 2.98 2.97
C TYR A 51 -4.61 2.93 3.65
N ALA A 52 -4.56 3.23 4.93
CA ALA A 52 -3.29 3.21 5.65
C ALA A 52 -3.48 2.69 7.07
N SER A 53 -2.41 2.05 7.59
CA SER A 53 -2.31 1.67 8.99
C SER A 53 -2.37 2.91 9.88
N PRO A 54 -2.90 2.79 11.11
CA PRO A 54 -2.86 3.90 12.08
C PRO A 54 -1.47 4.18 12.64
N TYR A 55 -0.49 3.31 12.44
CA TYR A 55 0.86 3.50 12.98
C TYR A 55 1.53 4.70 12.32
N ILE A 56 2.30 5.47 13.11
CA ILE A 56 2.89 6.74 12.64
C ILE A 56 3.73 6.56 11.38
N ARG A 57 4.60 5.54 11.34
CA ARG A 57 5.47 5.31 10.17
C ARG A 57 4.68 5.07 8.88
N ALA A 58 3.53 4.43 8.98
CA ALA A 58 2.66 4.21 7.82
C ALA A 58 1.93 5.50 7.43
N GLN A 59 1.48 6.28 8.41
CA GLN A 59 0.84 7.57 8.17
C GLN A 59 1.82 8.55 7.52
N GLN A 60 3.06 8.59 7.99
CA GLN A 60 4.09 9.44 7.40
C GLN A 60 4.40 9.03 5.96
N THR A 61 4.50 7.73 5.69
CA THR A 61 4.72 7.23 4.33
C THR A 61 3.55 7.67 3.42
N LYS A 62 2.32 7.48 3.86
CA LYS A 62 1.13 7.88 3.13
C LYS A 62 1.13 9.40 2.87
N ASP A 63 1.42 10.20 3.87
CA ASP A 63 1.44 11.65 3.74
C ASP A 63 2.49 12.11 2.72
N ILE A 64 3.67 11.50 2.75
CA ILE A 64 4.72 11.82 1.78
C ILE A 64 4.27 11.47 0.36
N ILE A 65 3.67 10.29 0.17
CA ILE A 65 3.17 9.87 -1.14
C ILE A 65 2.15 10.88 -1.67
N LEU A 66 1.18 11.26 -0.86
CA LEU A 66 0.14 12.19 -1.30
C LEU A 66 0.66 13.61 -1.49
N SER A 67 1.74 13.99 -0.80
CA SER A 67 2.32 15.33 -0.93
C SER A 67 2.99 15.58 -2.28
N GLN A 68 3.22 14.53 -3.08
CA GLN A 68 3.90 14.67 -4.38
C GLN A 68 2.95 15.00 -5.54
N GLY A 69 1.70 15.34 -5.23
CA GLY A 69 0.77 15.86 -6.22
C GLY A 69 -0.13 14.82 -6.89
N ILE A 70 -0.29 13.64 -6.31
CA ILE A 70 -1.27 12.67 -6.79
C ILE A 70 -2.61 12.98 -6.11
N PRO A 71 -3.65 13.36 -6.86
CA PRO A 71 -4.97 13.58 -6.25
C PRO A 71 -5.51 12.30 -5.63
N CYS A 72 -6.22 12.43 -4.53
CA CYS A 72 -6.83 11.32 -3.82
C CYS A 72 -8.26 11.68 -3.44
N ALA A 73 -9.23 10.88 -3.88
CA ALA A 73 -10.65 11.14 -3.62
C ALA A 73 -11.02 10.85 -2.16
N ARG A 74 -10.48 9.78 -1.58
CA ARG A 74 -10.78 9.38 -0.20
C ARG A 74 -9.57 8.80 0.50
N GLU A 75 -9.49 9.06 1.80
CA GLU A 75 -8.49 8.45 2.68
C GLU A 75 -9.22 7.75 3.82
N GLU A 76 -8.74 6.59 4.19
CA GLU A 76 -9.30 5.83 5.31
C GLU A 76 -8.19 5.14 6.09
N VAL A 77 -8.24 5.23 7.42
CA VAL A 77 -7.36 4.47 8.30
C VAL A 77 -8.04 3.14 8.58
N ILE A 78 -7.34 2.05 8.31
CA ILE A 78 -7.85 0.69 8.57
C ILE A 78 -7.01 0.08 9.69
N THR A 79 -7.64 -0.22 10.82
CA THR A 79 -6.93 -0.78 11.98
C THR A 79 -6.33 -2.15 11.71
N GLU A 80 -6.90 -2.93 10.79
CA GLU A 80 -6.35 -4.24 10.40
C GLU A 80 -5.06 -4.13 9.57
N LEU A 81 -4.71 -2.94 9.08
CA LEU A 81 -3.45 -2.74 8.33
C LEU A 81 -2.22 -2.64 9.24
N THR A 82 -2.30 -3.10 10.47
CA THR A 82 -1.17 -3.19 11.41
C THR A 82 -0.33 -4.43 11.13
N PRO A 83 0.90 -4.52 11.68
CA PRO A 83 1.79 -5.66 11.37
C PRO A 83 1.18 -7.04 11.57
N GLU A 84 0.29 -7.17 12.56
CA GLU A 84 -0.33 -8.44 12.94
C GLU A 84 -1.79 -8.54 12.49
N GLY A 85 -2.21 -7.69 11.57
CA GLY A 85 -3.58 -7.69 11.07
C GLY A 85 -3.95 -8.95 10.29
N ASP A 86 -5.23 -9.09 10.00
CA ASP A 86 -5.78 -10.23 9.27
C ASP A 86 -5.82 -9.89 7.77
N ALA A 87 -4.94 -10.54 7.01
CA ALA A 87 -4.81 -10.27 5.57
C ALA A 87 -6.09 -10.55 4.79
N LYS A 88 -6.79 -11.64 5.13
CA LYS A 88 -8.04 -11.97 4.43
C LYS A 88 -9.10 -10.91 4.69
N ARG A 89 -9.23 -10.41 5.91
CA ARG A 89 -10.17 -9.34 6.23
C ARG A 89 -9.85 -8.06 5.45
N VAL A 90 -8.57 -7.72 5.37
CA VAL A 90 -8.12 -6.52 4.63
C VAL A 90 -8.49 -6.66 3.15
N THR A 91 -8.10 -7.77 2.53
CA THR A 91 -8.34 -7.94 1.09
C THR A 91 -9.82 -8.03 0.78
N ASP A 92 -10.60 -8.75 1.59
CA ASP A 92 -12.04 -8.84 1.40
C ASP A 92 -12.71 -7.48 1.54
N TYR A 93 -12.30 -6.68 2.53
CA TYR A 93 -12.82 -5.34 2.72
C TYR A 93 -12.54 -4.44 1.52
N VAL A 94 -11.29 -4.43 1.06
CA VAL A 94 -10.89 -3.58 -0.07
C VAL A 94 -11.63 -3.99 -1.35
N LEU A 95 -11.70 -5.28 -1.65
CA LEU A 95 -12.40 -5.75 -2.85
C LEU A 95 -13.90 -5.46 -2.78
N ALA A 96 -14.51 -5.59 -1.60
CA ALA A 96 -15.91 -5.26 -1.41
C ALA A 96 -16.18 -3.77 -1.65
N LYS A 97 -15.28 -2.90 -1.21
CA LYS A 97 -15.39 -1.45 -1.45
C LYS A 97 -15.27 -1.12 -2.93
N ILE A 98 -14.38 -1.78 -3.64
CA ILE A 98 -14.24 -1.61 -5.09
C ILE A 98 -15.53 -2.05 -5.80
N GLU A 99 -16.10 -3.17 -5.38
CA GLU A 99 -17.33 -3.70 -5.96
C GLU A 99 -18.50 -2.75 -5.73
N GLU A 100 -18.62 -2.17 -4.53
CA GLU A 100 -19.66 -1.18 -4.20
C GLU A 100 -19.56 0.06 -5.11
N ALA A 101 -18.36 0.42 -5.55
CA ALA A 101 -18.12 1.57 -6.40
C ALA A 101 -18.23 1.25 -7.91
N ASP A 102 -18.94 0.17 -8.26
CA ASP A 102 -19.16 -0.29 -9.64
C ASP A 102 -17.97 -0.98 -10.31
N GLY A 103 -16.83 -1.09 -9.63
CA GLY A 103 -15.67 -1.80 -10.18
C GLY A 103 -15.16 -1.28 -11.51
N LYS A 104 -15.30 0.02 -11.78
CA LYS A 104 -14.75 0.65 -13.00
C LYS A 104 -13.26 0.88 -12.84
N ASP A 105 -12.66 1.56 -13.80
CA ASP A 105 -11.25 1.94 -13.71
C ASP A 105 -10.97 2.55 -12.33
N THR A 106 -10.19 1.85 -11.55
CA THR A 106 -10.02 2.16 -10.13
C THR A 106 -8.56 1.96 -9.74
N ASN A 107 -8.03 2.91 -8.98
CA ASN A 107 -6.69 2.81 -8.40
C ASN A 107 -6.78 2.97 -6.90
N ILE A 108 -6.39 1.93 -6.18
CA ILE A 108 -6.39 1.90 -4.71
C ILE A 108 -4.96 1.69 -4.24
N ILE A 109 -4.59 2.34 -3.15
CA ILE A 109 -3.31 2.11 -2.49
C ILE A 109 -3.54 1.75 -1.03
N CYS A 110 -2.79 0.76 -0.55
CA CYS A 110 -2.75 0.38 0.87
C CYS A 110 -1.33 0.55 1.37
N VAL A 111 -1.15 1.30 2.45
CA VAL A 111 0.15 1.51 3.09
C VAL A 111 0.16 0.77 4.43
N SER A 112 1.04 -0.19 4.57
CA SER A 112 1.03 -1.11 5.70
C SER A 112 2.44 -1.61 6.06
N HIS A 113 2.53 -2.77 6.63
CA HIS A 113 3.73 -3.34 7.27
C HIS A 113 3.99 -4.76 6.82
N MET A 114 5.25 -5.20 6.90
CA MET A 114 5.55 -6.63 6.93
C MET A 114 5.17 -7.17 8.34
N PRO A 115 4.68 -8.40 8.45
CA PRO A 115 4.46 -9.36 7.37
C PRO A 115 3.10 -9.23 6.66
N LEU A 116 2.24 -8.35 7.12
CA LEU A 116 0.86 -8.27 6.60
C LEU A 116 0.82 -8.06 5.08
N VAL A 117 1.64 -7.15 4.54
CA VAL A 117 1.65 -6.87 3.08
C VAL A 117 1.93 -8.13 2.28
N SER A 118 2.85 -8.98 2.74
CA SER A 118 3.17 -10.25 2.09
C SER A 118 1.95 -11.17 2.08
N TYR A 119 1.25 -11.26 3.19
CA TYR A 119 0.06 -12.11 3.29
C TYR A 119 -1.12 -11.57 2.47
N CYS A 120 -1.26 -10.25 2.38
CA CYS A 120 -2.29 -9.65 1.52
C CYS A 120 -2.02 -9.99 0.04
N ILE A 121 -0.77 -9.89 -0.39
CA ILE A 121 -0.40 -10.28 -1.74
C ILE A 121 -0.68 -11.78 -1.92
N GLY A 122 -0.37 -12.60 -0.92
CA GLY A 122 -0.65 -14.02 -0.93
C GLY A 122 -2.13 -14.36 -1.08
N GLU A 123 -2.99 -13.65 -0.37
CA GLU A 123 -4.44 -13.86 -0.47
C GLU A 123 -4.96 -13.56 -1.88
N LEU A 124 -4.40 -12.56 -2.54
CA LEU A 124 -4.85 -12.14 -3.85
C LEU A 124 -4.21 -12.94 -4.99
N THR A 125 -2.93 -13.27 -4.89
CA THR A 125 -2.15 -13.78 -6.02
C THR A 125 -1.56 -15.17 -5.81
N GLY A 126 -1.52 -15.65 -4.57
CA GLY A 126 -0.85 -16.90 -4.22
C GLY A 126 0.65 -16.76 -3.94
N TYR A 127 1.22 -15.56 -4.12
CA TYR A 127 2.64 -15.30 -3.84
C TYR A 127 2.77 -14.50 -2.56
N THR A 128 3.77 -14.85 -1.73
CA THR A 128 4.04 -14.15 -0.46
C THR A 128 5.47 -13.57 -0.48
N PRO A 129 5.71 -12.53 -1.28
CA PRO A 129 7.05 -11.96 -1.41
C PRO A 129 7.45 -11.17 -0.17
N ILE A 130 8.75 -11.07 0.08
CA ILE A 130 9.29 -10.16 1.09
C ILE A 130 9.43 -8.80 0.42
N MET A 131 8.79 -7.78 1.00
CA MET A 131 8.85 -6.43 0.47
C MET A 131 9.89 -5.60 1.20
N ALA A 132 10.68 -4.84 0.44
CA ALA A 132 11.58 -3.83 1.00
C ALA A 132 10.77 -2.69 1.61
N THR A 133 11.38 -1.92 2.53
CA THR A 133 10.75 -0.70 3.05
C THR A 133 10.43 0.24 1.89
N ALA A 134 9.25 0.84 1.94
CA ALA A 134 8.64 1.64 0.86
C ALA A 134 8.55 0.91 -0.49
N GLY A 135 8.72 -0.40 -0.50
CA GLY A 135 8.50 -1.21 -1.69
C GLY A 135 7.03 -1.22 -2.08
N VAL A 136 6.75 -1.49 -3.33
CA VAL A 136 5.40 -1.49 -3.87
C VAL A 136 5.13 -2.76 -4.68
N ALA A 137 3.93 -3.30 -4.51
CA ALA A 137 3.39 -4.36 -5.36
C ALA A 137 2.20 -3.79 -6.12
N LYS A 138 2.23 -3.88 -7.44
CA LYS A 138 1.11 -3.49 -8.30
C LYS A 138 0.36 -4.75 -8.69
N ILE A 139 -0.92 -4.81 -8.33
CA ILE A 139 -1.77 -5.99 -8.55
C ILE A 139 -2.97 -5.59 -9.39
N LYS A 140 -3.17 -6.28 -10.50
CA LYS A 140 -4.39 -6.13 -11.30
C LYS A 140 -5.46 -7.02 -10.69
N ILE A 141 -6.58 -6.43 -10.31
CA ILE A 141 -7.66 -7.12 -9.60
C ILE A 141 -8.67 -7.70 -10.60
N ASP A 142 -9.11 -8.91 -10.31
CA ASP A 142 -10.21 -9.59 -10.98
C ASP A 142 -11.32 -9.80 -9.96
N LEU A 143 -12.33 -8.94 -9.98
CA LEU A 143 -13.45 -9.02 -9.01
C LEU A 143 -14.28 -10.29 -9.19
N ASP A 144 -14.42 -10.79 -10.41
CA ASP A 144 -15.20 -12.00 -10.67
C ASP A 144 -14.57 -13.21 -9.97
N LYS A 145 -13.24 -13.27 -9.96
CA LYS A 145 -12.49 -14.35 -9.32
C LYS A 145 -12.10 -14.03 -7.88
N TRP A 146 -12.36 -12.81 -7.43
CA TRP A 146 -11.98 -12.33 -6.09
C TRP A 146 -10.49 -12.55 -5.84
N SER A 147 -9.67 -12.18 -6.82
CA SER A 147 -8.23 -12.43 -6.84
C SER A 147 -7.51 -11.35 -7.64
N GLY A 148 -6.20 -11.51 -7.80
CA GLY A 148 -5.41 -10.57 -8.56
C GLY A 148 -4.18 -11.20 -9.20
N LEU A 149 -3.58 -10.45 -10.11
CA LEU A 149 -2.35 -10.81 -10.79
C LEU A 149 -1.27 -9.81 -10.40
N LEU A 150 -0.17 -10.31 -9.84
CA LEU A 150 0.97 -9.46 -9.48
C LEU A 150 1.69 -9.05 -10.77
N GLN A 151 1.67 -7.76 -11.08
CA GLN A 151 2.28 -7.23 -12.29
C GLN A 151 3.68 -6.68 -12.04
N THR A 152 3.89 -6.07 -10.87
CA THR A 152 5.16 -5.40 -10.57
C THR A 152 5.44 -5.51 -9.08
N LEU A 153 6.70 -5.71 -8.73
CA LEU A 153 7.18 -5.68 -7.36
C LEU A 153 8.52 -4.96 -7.38
N LEU A 154 8.58 -3.77 -6.78
CA LEU A 154 9.78 -2.93 -6.81
C LEU A 154 10.15 -2.41 -5.43
N ALA A 155 11.46 -2.38 -5.15
CA ALA A 155 12.01 -1.62 -4.04
C ALA A 155 12.29 -0.19 -4.53
N PRO A 156 12.38 0.82 -3.62
CA PRO A 156 12.67 2.20 -4.04
C PRO A 156 13.92 2.34 -4.90
N GLU A 157 14.96 1.56 -4.60
CA GLU A 157 16.23 1.61 -5.33
C GLU A 157 16.08 1.17 -6.79
N GLN A 158 15.02 0.44 -7.12
CA GLN A 158 14.74 -0.04 -8.46
C GLN A 158 13.85 0.93 -9.26
N MET A 159 13.35 1.95 -8.60
CA MET A 159 12.46 2.95 -9.23
C MET A 159 13.31 4.06 -9.86
N LEU A 160 13.17 4.24 -11.15
CA LEU A 160 13.94 5.25 -11.92
C LEU A 160 13.11 6.48 -12.22
#